data_49d5705d5105b70cf0576fab2ab1b173
#
_entry.id   49d5705d5105b70cf0576fab2ab1b173
#
_cell.length_a   1.000
_cell.length_b   1.000
_cell.length_c   1.000
_cell.angle_alpha   90.00
_cell.angle_beta   90.00
_cell.angle_gamma   90.00
#
_symmetry.space_group_name_H-M   'P 1'
#
loop_
_entity.id
_entity.type
_entity.pdbx_description
1 polymer ?
#
loop_
_entity_poly.entity_id
_entity_poly.type
_entity_poly.pdbx_seq_one_letter_code
_entity_poly.pdbx_strand_id
1 'polypeptide(L)'
;MGTSGQSCRLVAMLFLCPFGQIHQGGHRVPGAAYPGKFRKRGGSGLEQRLYDALQRNPIIAAIRDDAGLEKCLQADVQTVFVLYGDICGIAGIVERIKNAGKIAIVHADLIVGLATKEISVDFLHNTTRADGIISTRANMIQRAKELQMIGILRVFLIDSMALDTAFSARNLKPDAIDILPGLMPTMIRKIRQITGLPVLTGGLITEKREVMQALEAGALAISSTAPNVWQM
;
A
#
# COMPACT_ATOMS: atom_id res chain seq x y z
N MET A 1 24.06 64.12 -1.64
CA MET A 1 23.51 63.72 -2.92
C MET A 1 23.30 62.23 -2.81
N GLY A 2 22.21 61.75 -2.48
CA GLY A 2 20.97 61.44 -3.19
C GLY A 2 21.14 60.02 -3.66
N THR A 3 20.34 59.04 -3.54
CA THR A 3 18.95 58.86 -3.19
C THR A 3 18.57 57.40 -3.34
N SER A 4 17.62 57.09 -2.69
CA SER A 4 16.37 56.40 -2.97
C SER A 4 16.36 54.88 -2.85
N GLY A 5 15.67 54.49 -1.81
CA GLY A 5 15.16 53.18 -1.60
C GLY A 5 14.00 52.84 -2.53
N GLN A 6 13.87 51.60 -2.86
CA GLN A 6 12.60 51.03 -3.32
C GLN A 6 12.23 49.85 -2.42
N SER A 7 11.14 50.07 -1.75
CA SER A 7 10.39 49.15 -0.92
C SER A 7 9.74 48.07 -1.82
N CYS A 8 10.08 46.82 -1.61
CA CYS A 8 9.37 45.71 -2.19
C CYS A 8 8.32 45.21 -1.19
N ARG A 9 7.07 45.56 -1.41
CA ARG A 9 5.92 45.08 -0.62
C ARG A 9 5.69 43.63 -0.86
N LEU A 10 5.92 42.83 0.18
CA LEU A 10 5.50 41.44 0.27
C LEU A 10 3.98 41.41 0.46
N VAL A 11 3.26 40.91 -0.54
CA VAL A 11 1.81 40.63 -0.42
C VAL A 11 1.68 39.26 0.25
N ALA A 12 1.39 39.31 1.55
CA ALA A 12 0.99 38.12 2.31
C ALA A 12 -0.46 37.76 1.94
N MET A 13 -0.65 36.73 1.17
CA MET A 13 -1.97 36.17 0.90
C MET A 13 -2.26 35.10 1.96
N LEU A 14 -2.99 35.53 2.99
CA LEU A 14 -3.54 34.67 4.05
C LEU A 14 -4.62 33.76 3.44
N PHE A 15 -4.31 32.48 3.29
CA PHE A 15 -5.33 31.45 3.16
C PHE A 15 -5.79 31.03 4.57
N LEU A 16 -6.94 31.54 4.96
CA LEU A 16 -7.68 31.07 6.14
C LEU A 16 -8.25 29.67 5.84
N CYS A 17 -7.68 28.65 6.49
CA CYS A 17 -8.36 27.35 6.68
C CYS A 17 -9.25 27.44 7.93
N PRO A 18 -10.53 27.08 7.83
CA PRO A 18 -11.38 26.95 9.01
C PRO A 18 -11.12 25.60 9.69
N PHE A 19 -10.26 25.57 10.70
CA PHE A 19 -10.15 24.43 11.60
C PHE A 19 -11.11 24.61 12.77
N GLY A 20 -12.16 23.77 12.80
CA GLY A 20 -13.03 23.58 13.95
C GLY A 20 -12.32 22.77 15.04
N GLN A 21 -12.67 23.11 16.25
CA GLN A 21 -12.29 22.72 17.58
C GLN A 21 -11.73 21.30 17.81
N ILE A 22 -10.65 21.28 18.59
CA ILE A 22 -9.96 20.11 19.12
C ILE A 22 -10.79 19.51 20.27
N HIS A 23 -11.35 18.28 20.07
CA HIS A 23 -11.79 17.45 21.15
C HIS A 23 -10.71 16.42 21.49
N GLN A 24 -10.35 16.32 22.77
CA GLN A 24 -9.47 15.29 23.32
C GLN A 24 -10.18 13.92 23.22
N GLY A 25 -9.61 13.01 22.45
CA GLY A 25 -10.09 11.62 22.30
C GLY A 25 -9.48 11.03 21.04
N GLY A 26 -8.69 9.96 21.17
CA GLY A 26 -8.15 9.03 20.18
C GLY A 26 -7.98 9.57 18.76
N HIS A 27 -6.78 9.95 18.39
CA HIS A 27 -6.48 10.46 17.04
C HIS A 27 -6.64 9.37 15.97
N ARG A 28 -7.87 9.23 15.43
CA ARG A 28 -8.04 8.62 14.12
C ARG A 28 -7.40 9.53 13.09
N VAL A 29 -6.47 9.00 12.30
CA VAL A 29 -5.99 9.66 11.08
C VAL A 29 -7.23 9.94 10.23
N PRO A 30 -7.57 11.21 9.89
CA PRO A 30 -8.69 11.47 9.00
C PRO A 30 -8.40 10.76 7.68
N GLY A 31 -9.24 9.80 7.32
CA GLY A 31 -9.17 9.19 6.00
C GLY A 31 -9.29 10.31 4.98
N ALA A 32 -8.20 10.61 4.27
CA ALA A 32 -8.24 11.49 3.12
C ALA A 32 -9.28 10.87 2.17
N ALA A 33 -10.44 11.50 2.04
CA ALA A 33 -11.48 11.04 1.15
C ALA A 33 -10.84 10.88 -0.23
N TYR A 34 -10.71 9.64 -0.70
CA TYR A 34 -10.20 9.33 -2.02
C TYR A 34 -11.10 10.09 -3.01
N PRO A 35 -10.66 11.18 -3.66
CA PRO A 35 -11.52 11.96 -4.53
C PRO A 35 -11.76 11.16 -5.81
N GLY A 36 -12.89 10.51 -5.86
CA GLY A 36 -13.35 9.65 -6.94
C GLY A 36 -13.75 8.30 -6.38
N LYS A 37 -15.06 8.04 -6.36
CA LYS A 37 -15.57 6.69 -6.16
C LYS A 37 -14.92 5.83 -7.24
N PHE A 38 -13.98 4.96 -6.87
CA PHE A 38 -13.59 3.85 -7.73
C PHE A 38 -14.87 3.03 -7.94
N ARG A 39 -15.59 3.37 -9.00
CA ARG A 39 -16.82 2.69 -9.36
C ARG A 39 -16.40 1.37 -9.97
N LYS A 40 -16.47 0.34 -9.17
CA LYS A 40 -16.18 -1.03 -9.58
C LYS A 40 -16.95 -1.43 -10.83
N ARG A 41 -16.20 -1.96 -11.77
CA ARG A 41 -16.71 -2.93 -12.73
C ARG A 41 -16.48 -4.30 -12.08
N GLY A 42 -17.51 -4.89 -11.43
CA GLY A 42 -17.58 -6.31 -11.07
C GLY A 42 -16.33 -6.91 -10.41
N GLY A 43 -15.84 -6.34 -9.33
CA GLY A 43 -14.72 -6.91 -8.58
C GLY A 43 -15.16 -8.11 -7.72
N SER A 44 -14.23 -9.06 -7.45
CA SER A 44 -14.47 -10.17 -6.53
C SER A 44 -14.80 -9.64 -5.12
N GLY A 45 -15.49 -10.42 -4.30
CA GLY A 45 -15.78 -10.02 -2.91
C GLY A 45 -14.51 -9.72 -2.08
N LEU A 46 -13.39 -10.39 -2.41
CA LEU A 46 -12.08 -10.17 -1.77
C LEU A 46 -11.49 -8.79 -2.10
N GLU A 47 -11.58 -8.37 -3.35
CA GLU A 47 -11.12 -7.04 -3.80
C GLU A 47 -11.85 -5.92 -3.06
N GLN A 48 -13.20 -6.04 -2.92
CA GLN A 48 -14.00 -5.10 -2.16
C GLN A 48 -13.59 -5.08 -0.70
N ARG A 49 -13.39 -6.25 -0.10
CA ARG A 49 -12.97 -6.37 1.29
C ARG A 49 -11.64 -5.69 1.55
N LEU A 50 -10.63 -5.87 0.65
CA LEU A 50 -9.35 -5.17 0.73
C LEU A 50 -9.56 -3.66 0.67
N TYR A 51 -10.29 -3.18 -0.32
CA TYR A 51 -10.53 -1.75 -0.51
C TYR A 51 -11.22 -1.12 0.71
N ASP A 52 -12.26 -1.75 1.24
CA ASP A 52 -12.99 -1.27 2.41
C ASP A 52 -12.10 -1.28 3.67
N ALA A 53 -11.22 -2.27 3.81
CA ALA A 53 -10.26 -2.34 4.90
C ALA A 53 -9.24 -1.19 4.82
N LEU A 54 -8.69 -0.93 3.63
CA LEU A 54 -7.71 0.14 3.41
C LEU A 54 -8.31 1.55 3.51
N GLN A 55 -9.60 1.69 3.23
CA GLN A 55 -10.28 2.97 3.47
C GLN A 55 -10.52 3.25 4.96
N ARG A 56 -10.74 2.22 5.77
CA ARG A 56 -10.92 2.36 7.23
C ARG A 56 -9.60 2.59 7.95
N ASN A 57 -8.57 1.86 7.57
CA ASN A 57 -7.22 2.01 8.08
C ASN A 57 -6.22 1.91 6.92
N PRO A 58 -5.64 3.03 6.45
CA PRO A 58 -4.75 3.05 5.29
C PRO A 58 -3.32 2.59 5.62
N ILE A 59 -3.13 1.90 6.74
CA ILE A 59 -1.83 1.34 7.13
C ILE A 59 -1.85 -0.17 6.91
N ILE A 60 -0.82 -0.66 6.24
CA ILE A 60 -0.54 -2.07 6.01
C ILE A 60 0.70 -2.46 6.81
N ALA A 61 0.57 -3.45 7.69
CA ALA A 61 1.72 -4.00 8.39
C ALA A 61 2.53 -4.91 7.45
N ALA A 62 3.77 -4.55 7.16
CA ALA A 62 4.70 -5.38 6.40
C ALA A 62 5.61 -6.13 7.38
N ILE A 63 5.43 -7.44 7.52
CA ILE A 63 6.16 -8.26 8.48
C ILE A 63 7.30 -9.03 7.82
N ARG A 64 8.46 -9.07 8.50
CA ARG A 64 9.69 -9.68 7.98
C ARG A 64 10.21 -10.85 8.84
N ASP A 65 9.55 -11.12 9.96
CA ASP A 65 9.90 -12.14 10.94
C ASP A 65 8.73 -12.42 11.89
N ASP A 66 8.89 -13.43 12.75
CA ASP A 66 7.88 -13.81 13.72
C ASP A 66 7.66 -12.75 14.79
N ALA A 67 8.69 -11.98 15.15
CA ALA A 67 8.54 -10.87 16.11
C ALA A 67 7.63 -9.77 15.54
N GLY A 68 7.74 -9.50 14.24
CA GLY A 68 6.84 -8.63 13.51
C GLY A 68 5.42 -9.19 13.43
N LEU A 69 5.27 -10.49 13.23
CA LEU A 69 3.98 -11.16 13.23
C LEU A 69 3.27 -10.99 14.58
N GLU A 70 3.94 -11.27 15.71
CA GLU A 70 3.33 -11.10 17.04
C GLU A 70 2.83 -9.68 17.28
N LYS A 71 3.66 -8.69 16.98
CA LYS A 71 3.28 -7.27 17.11
C LYS A 71 2.11 -6.90 16.20
N CYS A 72 2.13 -7.40 14.96
CA CYS A 72 1.08 -7.14 13.98
C CYS A 72 -0.28 -7.74 14.40
N LEU A 73 -0.29 -8.92 15.03
CA LEU A 73 -1.52 -9.54 15.52
C LEU A 73 -2.21 -8.68 16.58
N GLN A 74 -1.45 -7.92 17.38
CA GLN A 74 -1.96 -7.01 18.43
C GLN A 74 -2.29 -5.59 17.92
N ALA A 75 -1.83 -5.22 16.72
CA ALA A 75 -2.07 -3.89 16.17
C ALA A 75 -3.44 -3.78 15.50
N ASP A 76 -4.00 -2.56 15.42
CA ASP A 76 -5.30 -2.29 14.78
C ASP A 76 -5.21 -2.20 13.24
N VAL A 77 -4.22 -2.83 12.63
CA VAL A 77 -4.12 -2.92 11.18
C VAL A 77 -4.98 -4.06 10.65
N GLN A 78 -5.66 -3.84 9.53
CA GLN A 78 -6.56 -4.82 8.92
C GLN A 78 -5.89 -5.65 7.82
N THR A 79 -4.79 -5.14 7.24
CA THR A 79 -4.10 -5.76 6.11
C THR A 79 -2.64 -6.00 6.46
N VAL A 80 -2.15 -7.17 6.13
CA VAL A 80 -0.78 -7.62 6.43
C VAL A 80 -0.09 -8.08 5.16
N PHE A 81 1.11 -7.55 4.90
CA PHE A 81 2.03 -8.03 3.88
C PHE A 81 3.06 -8.96 4.53
N VAL A 82 3.08 -10.21 4.09
CA VAL A 82 4.04 -11.23 4.57
C VAL A 82 5.26 -11.21 3.65
N LEU A 83 6.41 -10.77 4.18
CA LEU A 83 7.65 -10.60 3.43
C LEU A 83 8.71 -11.64 3.81
N TYR A 84 8.36 -12.72 4.50
CA TYR A 84 9.27 -13.75 5.00
C TYR A 84 8.60 -15.12 5.06
N GLY A 85 9.40 -16.12 5.31
CA GLY A 85 8.97 -17.50 5.44
C GLY A 85 9.45 -18.36 4.28
N ASP A 86 9.08 -19.62 4.32
CA ASP A 86 9.39 -20.64 3.33
C ASP A 86 8.16 -21.48 2.99
N ILE A 87 8.30 -22.37 2.02
CA ILE A 87 7.21 -23.26 1.58
C ILE A 87 6.67 -24.17 2.69
N CYS A 88 7.45 -24.44 3.74
CA CYS A 88 7.04 -25.31 4.83
C CYS A 88 6.27 -24.53 5.93
N GLY A 89 6.63 -23.26 6.16
CA GLY A 89 6.10 -22.45 7.25
C GLY A 89 5.00 -21.47 6.84
N ILE A 90 4.92 -21.09 5.55
CA ILE A 90 4.04 -20.01 5.09
C ILE A 90 2.57 -20.24 5.42
N ALA A 91 2.08 -21.48 5.35
CA ALA A 91 0.71 -21.81 5.67
C ALA A 91 0.35 -21.46 7.13
N GLY A 92 1.23 -21.77 8.07
CA GLY A 92 1.05 -21.45 9.50
C GLY A 92 1.09 -19.96 9.77
N ILE A 93 1.98 -19.19 9.10
CA ILE A 93 2.04 -17.73 9.20
C ILE A 93 0.71 -17.12 8.74
N VAL A 94 0.26 -17.51 7.57
CA VAL A 94 -1.01 -17.02 6.98
C VAL A 94 -2.19 -17.38 7.87
N GLU A 95 -2.26 -18.61 8.38
CA GLU A 95 -3.35 -19.06 9.25
C GLU A 95 -3.47 -18.20 10.51
N ARG A 96 -2.36 -17.87 11.17
CA ARG A 96 -2.35 -16.99 12.34
C ARG A 96 -2.91 -15.60 12.03
N ILE A 97 -2.56 -15.02 10.88
CA ILE A 97 -3.08 -13.73 10.41
C ILE A 97 -4.59 -13.84 10.15
N LYS A 98 -5.02 -14.91 9.48
CA LYS A 98 -6.44 -15.13 9.17
C LYS A 98 -7.29 -15.36 10.41
N ASN A 99 -6.77 -16.08 11.41
CA ASN A 99 -7.45 -16.33 12.69
C ASN A 99 -7.62 -15.03 13.51
N ALA A 100 -6.73 -14.05 13.32
CA ALA A 100 -6.89 -12.69 13.85
C ALA A 100 -7.89 -11.82 13.02
N GLY A 101 -8.58 -12.39 12.03
CA GLY A 101 -9.56 -11.68 11.19
C GLY A 101 -8.97 -10.75 10.14
N LYS A 102 -7.66 -10.73 9.99
CA LYS A 102 -6.93 -9.81 9.09
C LYS A 102 -6.86 -10.35 7.65
N ILE A 103 -6.53 -9.47 6.71
CA ILE A 103 -6.27 -9.78 5.30
C ILE A 103 -4.78 -10.13 5.17
N ALA A 104 -4.48 -11.31 4.63
CA ALA A 104 -3.12 -11.81 4.44
C ALA A 104 -2.73 -11.76 2.96
N ILE A 105 -1.74 -10.94 2.63
CA ILE A 105 -1.17 -10.83 1.27
C ILE A 105 0.29 -11.27 1.33
N VAL A 106 0.64 -12.32 0.58
CA VAL A 106 1.97 -12.93 0.60
C VAL A 106 2.84 -12.35 -0.51
N HIS A 107 4.05 -11.91 -0.18
CA HIS A 107 5.03 -11.52 -1.21
C HIS A 107 5.68 -12.76 -1.81
N ALA A 108 5.12 -13.25 -2.91
CA ALA A 108 5.49 -14.53 -3.49
C ALA A 108 6.97 -14.62 -3.91
N ASP A 109 7.58 -13.49 -4.31
CA ASP A 109 9.01 -13.45 -4.71
C ASP A 109 9.97 -13.59 -3.51
N LEU A 110 9.51 -13.48 -2.26
CA LEU A 110 10.33 -13.52 -1.06
C LEU A 110 10.19 -14.81 -0.23
N ILE A 111 9.27 -15.70 -0.61
CA ILE A 111 9.08 -16.96 0.08
C ILE A 111 10.14 -17.96 -0.37
N VAL A 112 10.97 -18.40 0.56
CA VAL A 112 12.05 -19.34 0.29
C VAL A 112 11.49 -20.69 -0.22
N GLY A 113 12.03 -21.18 -1.32
CA GLY A 113 11.59 -22.42 -1.96
C GLY A 113 10.49 -22.23 -3.01
N LEU A 114 9.88 -21.06 -3.15
CA LEU A 114 8.99 -20.76 -4.27
C LEU A 114 9.78 -20.34 -5.50
N ALA A 115 9.41 -20.88 -6.65
CA ALA A 115 9.91 -20.40 -7.94
C ALA A 115 9.16 -19.12 -8.36
N THR A 116 9.78 -18.27 -9.18
CA THR A 116 9.14 -17.09 -9.75
C THR A 116 8.27 -17.43 -10.97
N LYS A 117 7.39 -18.41 -10.81
CA LYS A 117 6.50 -18.97 -11.85
C LYS A 117 5.07 -19.08 -11.34
N GLU A 118 4.12 -19.18 -12.24
CA GLU A 118 2.68 -19.27 -11.95
C GLU A 118 2.31 -20.40 -11.00
N ILE A 119 3.00 -21.55 -11.11
CA ILE A 119 2.79 -22.70 -10.22
C ILE A 119 2.97 -22.34 -8.73
N SER A 120 3.79 -21.34 -8.42
CA SER A 120 3.94 -20.86 -7.04
C SER A 120 2.70 -20.15 -6.52
N VAL A 121 1.93 -19.53 -7.41
CA VAL A 121 0.64 -18.93 -7.05
C VAL A 121 -0.40 -20.01 -6.80
N ASP A 122 -0.41 -21.08 -7.65
CA ASP A 122 -1.26 -22.27 -7.43
C ASP A 122 -0.94 -22.92 -6.09
N PHE A 123 0.36 -23.04 -5.75
CA PHE A 123 0.77 -23.57 -4.45
C PHE A 123 0.21 -22.72 -3.30
N LEU A 124 0.41 -21.40 -3.31
CA LEU A 124 -0.10 -20.52 -2.26
C LEU A 124 -1.63 -20.57 -2.16
N HIS A 125 -2.33 -20.61 -3.30
CA HIS A 125 -3.79 -20.73 -3.34
C HIS A 125 -4.30 -22.03 -2.71
N ASN A 126 -3.66 -23.16 -3.04
CA ASN A 126 -4.12 -24.48 -2.63
C ASN A 126 -3.69 -24.87 -1.21
N THR A 127 -2.57 -24.34 -0.72
CA THR A 127 -1.97 -24.75 0.56
C THR A 127 -2.13 -23.72 1.68
N THR A 128 -2.56 -22.50 1.36
CA THR A 128 -2.72 -21.43 2.36
C THR A 128 -4.12 -20.81 2.27
N ARG A 129 -4.47 -20.01 3.29
CA ARG A 129 -5.68 -19.17 3.30
C ARG A 129 -5.37 -17.72 2.91
N ALA A 130 -4.30 -17.49 2.13
CA ALA A 130 -3.92 -16.14 1.69
C ALA A 130 -5.02 -15.51 0.84
N ASP A 131 -5.34 -14.25 1.11
CA ASP A 131 -6.31 -13.48 0.31
C ASP A 131 -5.72 -13.01 -1.03
N GLY A 132 -4.38 -12.95 -1.13
CA GLY A 132 -3.71 -12.50 -2.34
C GLY A 132 -2.20 -12.58 -2.27
N ILE A 133 -1.58 -12.11 -3.34
CA ILE A 133 -0.13 -12.03 -3.47
C ILE A 133 0.35 -10.65 -3.88
N ILE A 134 1.59 -10.35 -3.53
CA ILE A 134 2.41 -9.30 -4.14
C ILE A 134 3.51 -9.98 -4.93
N SER A 135 3.77 -9.48 -6.14
CA SER A 135 4.92 -9.90 -6.93
C SER A 135 5.40 -8.75 -7.82
N THR A 136 6.68 -8.78 -8.18
CA THR A 136 7.25 -7.91 -9.22
C THR A 136 6.97 -8.43 -10.64
N ARG A 137 6.37 -9.63 -10.76
CA ARG A 137 6.20 -10.36 -12.03
C ARG A 137 4.75 -10.36 -12.48
N ALA A 138 4.54 -9.80 -13.69
CA ALA A 138 3.20 -9.66 -14.28
C ALA A 138 2.45 -11.00 -14.44
N ASN A 139 3.16 -12.06 -14.85
CA ASN A 139 2.55 -13.39 -15.02
C ASN A 139 2.01 -13.98 -13.71
N MET A 140 2.70 -13.75 -12.58
CA MET A 140 2.21 -14.19 -11.27
C MET A 140 0.96 -13.42 -10.85
N ILE A 141 0.92 -12.10 -11.12
CA ILE A 141 -0.27 -11.29 -10.86
C ILE A 141 -1.45 -11.73 -11.73
N GLN A 142 -1.21 -12.02 -13.01
CA GLN A 142 -2.24 -12.56 -13.89
C GLN A 142 -2.78 -13.88 -13.36
N ARG A 143 -1.91 -14.80 -12.94
CA ARG A 143 -2.31 -16.08 -12.38
C ARG A 143 -3.12 -15.94 -11.09
N ALA A 144 -2.73 -15.02 -10.20
CA ALA A 144 -3.50 -14.72 -9.00
C ALA A 144 -4.94 -14.28 -9.33
N LYS A 145 -5.11 -13.45 -10.34
CA LYS A 145 -6.44 -13.00 -10.77
C LYS A 145 -7.27 -14.13 -11.37
N GLU A 146 -6.68 -15.05 -12.14
CA GLU A 146 -7.34 -16.25 -12.66
C GLU A 146 -7.87 -17.12 -11.52
N LEU A 147 -7.13 -17.21 -10.41
CA LEU A 147 -7.49 -17.93 -9.20
C LEU A 147 -8.40 -17.10 -8.24
N GLN A 148 -8.87 -15.94 -8.68
CA GLN A 148 -9.70 -15.03 -7.89
C GLN A 148 -9.03 -14.53 -6.59
N MET A 149 -7.70 -14.57 -6.52
CA MET A 149 -6.90 -13.96 -5.47
C MET A 149 -6.64 -12.48 -5.77
N ILE A 150 -6.37 -11.69 -4.73
CA ILE A 150 -5.89 -10.32 -4.89
C ILE A 150 -4.49 -10.34 -5.50
N GLY A 151 -4.29 -9.61 -6.59
CA GLY A 151 -2.99 -9.47 -7.27
C GLY A 151 -2.46 -8.05 -7.17
N ILE A 152 -1.37 -7.83 -6.42
CA ILE A 152 -0.72 -6.53 -6.24
C ILE A 152 0.63 -6.53 -6.98
N LEU A 153 0.77 -5.68 -7.99
CA LEU A 153 2.03 -5.54 -8.73
C LEU A 153 2.97 -4.59 -7.97
N ARG A 154 4.13 -5.10 -7.54
CA ARG A 154 5.18 -4.28 -6.92
C ARG A 154 6.15 -3.74 -7.95
N VAL A 155 6.44 -2.45 -7.86
CA VAL A 155 7.40 -1.77 -8.73
C VAL A 155 8.39 -0.96 -7.88
N PHE A 156 9.68 -1.23 -8.08
CA PHE A 156 10.76 -0.43 -7.50
C PHE A 156 11.11 0.70 -8.47
N LEU A 157 10.79 1.95 -8.10
CA LEU A 157 11.01 3.13 -8.95
C LEU A 157 12.46 3.62 -8.83
N ILE A 158 13.37 2.92 -9.50
CA ILE A 158 14.80 3.24 -9.49
C ILE A 158 15.26 3.98 -10.74
N ASP A 159 14.51 3.88 -11.84
CA ASP A 159 14.84 4.48 -13.13
C ASP A 159 13.60 4.68 -14.02
N SER A 160 13.81 5.14 -15.25
CA SER A 160 12.74 5.37 -16.23
C SER A 160 12.09 4.06 -16.70
N MET A 161 12.82 2.96 -16.78
CA MET A 161 12.27 1.65 -17.19
C MET A 161 11.28 1.11 -16.15
N ALA A 162 11.61 1.29 -14.87
CA ALA A 162 10.69 0.95 -13.78
C ALA A 162 9.41 1.81 -13.83
N LEU A 163 9.54 3.08 -14.19
CA LEU A 163 8.40 3.96 -14.35
C LEU A 163 7.51 3.53 -15.54
N ASP A 164 8.11 3.13 -16.68
CA ASP A 164 7.37 2.59 -17.82
C ASP A 164 6.65 1.27 -17.46
N THR A 165 7.27 0.43 -16.65
CA THR A 165 6.64 -0.77 -16.09
C THR A 165 5.42 -0.40 -15.25
N ALA A 166 5.52 0.60 -14.37
CA ALA A 166 4.39 1.08 -13.59
C ALA A 166 3.26 1.62 -14.47
N PHE A 167 3.56 2.35 -15.53
CA PHE A 167 2.55 2.87 -16.46
C PHE A 167 1.85 1.78 -17.27
N SER A 168 2.58 0.76 -17.69
CA SER A 168 2.04 -0.38 -18.45
C SER A 168 1.18 -1.32 -17.59
N ALA A 169 1.26 -1.22 -16.26
CA ALA A 169 0.45 -2.02 -15.34
C ALA A 169 -1.06 -1.88 -15.57
N ARG A 170 -1.53 -0.76 -16.13
CA ARG A 170 -2.95 -0.60 -16.52
C ARG A 170 -3.45 -1.70 -17.48
N ASN A 171 -2.56 -2.26 -18.29
CA ASN A 171 -2.91 -3.32 -19.25
C ASN A 171 -3.06 -4.68 -18.53
N LEU A 172 -2.27 -4.91 -17.49
CA LEU A 172 -2.34 -6.08 -16.62
C LEU A 172 -3.59 -6.03 -15.72
N LYS A 173 -4.06 -4.83 -15.36
CA LYS A 173 -5.19 -4.57 -14.45
C LYS A 173 -5.03 -5.29 -13.10
N PRO A 174 -3.91 -5.12 -12.39
CA PRO A 174 -3.79 -5.61 -11.02
C PRO A 174 -4.82 -4.92 -10.12
N ASP A 175 -5.10 -5.48 -8.96
CA ASP A 175 -6.03 -4.87 -7.99
C ASP A 175 -5.43 -3.62 -7.33
N ALA A 176 -4.10 -3.56 -7.24
CA ALA A 176 -3.34 -2.36 -6.88
C ALA A 176 -1.92 -2.41 -7.45
N ILE A 177 -1.28 -1.25 -7.54
CA ILE A 177 0.17 -1.12 -7.76
C ILE A 177 0.79 -0.71 -6.43
N ASP A 178 1.84 -1.42 -6.00
CA ASP A 178 2.62 -1.07 -4.82
C ASP A 178 3.98 -0.51 -5.26
N ILE A 179 4.22 0.77 -5.03
CA ILE A 179 5.43 1.48 -5.47
C ILE A 179 6.39 1.75 -4.32
N LEU A 180 7.66 1.46 -4.54
CA LEU A 180 8.74 1.69 -3.60
C LEU A 180 9.88 2.49 -4.27
N PRO A 181 10.53 3.41 -3.53
CA PRO A 181 10.24 3.86 -2.17
C PRO A 181 9.02 4.79 -2.10
N GLY A 182 8.37 4.86 -0.91
CA GLY A 182 7.16 5.64 -0.70
C GLY A 182 7.35 7.15 -0.54
N LEU A 183 8.60 7.62 -0.46
CA LEU A 183 8.97 9.01 -0.22
C LEU A 183 8.94 9.89 -1.49
N MET A 184 8.15 9.52 -2.49
CA MET A 184 8.07 10.23 -3.78
C MET A 184 6.64 10.69 -4.12
N PRO A 185 6.09 11.72 -3.43
CA PRO A 185 4.71 12.17 -3.63
C PRO A 185 4.37 12.53 -5.09
N THR A 186 5.33 13.10 -5.83
CA THR A 186 5.15 13.44 -7.23
C THR A 186 4.94 12.20 -8.11
N MET A 187 5.67 11.12 -7.86
CA MET A 187 5.53 9.88 -8.61
C MET A 187 4.23 9.15 -8.26
N ILE A 188 3.81 9.16 -6.99
CA ILE A 188 2.52 8.63 -6.54
C ILE A 188 1.39 9.28 -7.34
N ARG A 189 1.34 10.62 -7.40
CA ARG A 189 0.34 11.37 -8.18
C ARG A 189 0.37 10.99 -9.66
N LYS A 190 1.56 10.98 -10.26
CA LYS A 190 1.75 10.71 -11.69
C LYS A 190 1.27 9.30 -12.07
N ILE A 191 1.70 8.28 -11.32
CA ILE A 191 1.32 6.88 -11.58
C ILE A 191 -0.18 6.72 -11.42
N ARG A 192 -0.78 7.25 -10.34
CA ARG A 192 -2.22 7.21 -10.13
C ARG A 192 -2.99 7.85 -11.29
N GLN A 193 -2.58 9.03 -11.75
CA GLN A 193 -3.25 9.75 -12.83
C GLN A 193 -3.18 9.00 -14.17
N ILE A 194 -2.01 8.42 -14.50
CA ILE A 194 -1.80 7.73 -15.77
C ILE A 194 -2.46 6.35 -15.78
N THR A 195 -2.36 5.60 -14.69
CA THR A 195 -2.85 4.22 -14.66
C THR A 195 -4.33 4.13 -14.29
N GLY A 196 -4.84 5.06 -13.50
CA GLY A 196 -6.17 4.99 -12.90
C GLY A 196 -6.34 3.87 -11.88
N LEU A 197 -5.26 3.16 -11.51
CA LEU A 197 -5.27 2.06 -10.56
C LEU A 197 -5.08 2.54 -9.12
N PRO A 198 -5.56 1.78 -8.11
CA PRO A 198 -5.21 2.01 -6.72
C PRO A 198 -3.69 1.94 -6.54
N VAL A 199 -3.10 2.95 -5.92
CA VAL A 199 -1.66 3.00 -5.62
C VAL A 199 -1.46 2.77 -4.14
N LEU A 200 -0.71 1.74 -3.81
CA LEU A 200 -0.10 1.51 -2.51
C LEU A 200 1.33 2.00 -2.56
N THR A 201 1.91 2.32 -1.42
CA THR A 201 3.31 2.70 -1.38
C THR A 201 3.95 2.29 -0.06
N GLY A 202 5.26 2.07 -0.06
CA GLY A 202 6.00 1.66 1.12
C GLY A 202 7.50 1.85 0.96
N GLY A 203 8.24 1.28 1.90
CA GLY A 203 9.69 1.44 1.94
C GLY A 203 10.12 2.85 2.38
N LEU A 204 11.02 2.89 3.36
CA LEU A 204 11.60 4.10 3.96
C LEU A 204 10.59 5.01 4.69
N ILE A 205 9.32 4.64 4.80
CA ILE A 205 8.30 5.39 5.55
C ILE A 205 8.34 4.94 7.01
N THR A 206 8.72 5.86 7.90
CA THR A 206 8.91 5.59 9.34
C THR A 206 8.23 6.62 10.23
N GLU A 207 7.82 7.77 9.68
CA GLU A 207 7.25 8.90 10.39
C GLU A 207 5.84 9.24 9.93
N LYS A 208 5.03 9.77 10.84
CA LYS A 208 3.66 10.21 10.55
C LYS A 208 3.58 11.23 9.41
N ARG A 209 4.53 12.16 9.35
CA ARG A 209 4.59 13.17 8.28
C ARG A 209 4.72 12.52 6.90
N GLU A 210 5.54 11.49 6.78
CA GLU A 210 5.77 10.76 5.53
C GLU A 210 4.51 9.98 5.10
N VAL A 211 3.83 9.35 6.06
CA VAL A 211 2.53 8.71 5.86
C VAL A 211 1.53 9.71 5.29
N MET A 212 1.39 10.89 5.94
CA MET A 212 0.45 11.92 5.49
C MET A 212 0.78 12.44 4.10
N GLN A 213 2.05 12.71 3.80
CA GLN A 213 2.49 13.17 2.47
C GLN A 213 2.17 12.17 1.36
N ALA A 214 2.32 10.88 1.62
CA ALA A 214 2.01 9.85 0.64
C ALA A 214 0.49 9.71 0.42
N LEU A 215 -0.32 9.76 1.48
CA LEU A 215 -1.79 9.75 1.39
C LEU A 215 -2.33 10.99 0.68
N GLU A 216 -1.81 12.19 0.99
CA GLU A 216 -2.15 13.44 0.31
C GLU A 216 -1.75 13.44 -1.17
N ALA A 217 -0.69 12.72 -1.52
CA ALA A 217 -0.30 12.48 -2.90
C ALA A 217 -1.25 11.54 -3.65
N GLY A 218 -2.16 10.87 -2.94
CA GLY A 218 -3.18 10.00 -3.49
C GLY A 218 -2.86 8.52 -3.40
N ALA A 219 -1.93 8.10 -2.54
CA ALA A 219 -1.81 6.69 -2.19
C ALA A 219 -3.09 6.23 -1.47
N LEU A 220 -3.55 5.04 -1.78
CA LEU A 220 -4.69 4.41 -1.09
C LEU A 220 -4.28 3.93 0.30
N ALA A 221 -3.06 3.40 0.44
CA ALA A 221 -2.53 2.92 1.70
C ALA A 221 -0.99 2.91 1.68
N ILE A 222 -0.44 2.81 2.89
CA ILE A 222 1.00 2.79 3.17
C ILE A 222 1.38 1.44 3.75
N SER A 223 2.40 0.79 3.21
CA SER A 223 3.02 -0.39 3.81
C SER A 223 4.30 0.00 4.56
N SER A 224 4.42 -0.40 5.81
CA SER A 224 5.62 -0.15 6.62
C SER A 224 6.00 -1.38 7.45
N THR A 225 7.32 -1.56 7.63
CA THR A 225 7.86 -2.56 8.56
C THR A 225 8.08 -2.01 9.96
N ALA A 226 7.81 -0.72 10.19
CA ALA A 226 8.02 -0.04 11.46
C ALA A 226 6.76 -0.15 12.34
N PRO A 227 6.80 -0.82 13.50
CA PRO A 227 5.63 -1.02 14.36
C PRO A 227 4.99 0.28 14.88
N ASN A 228 5.77 1.36 15.03
CA ASN A 228 5.25 2.66 15.40
C ASN A 228 4.30 3.25 14.35
N VAL A 229 4.48 2.91 13.08
CA VAL A 229 3.57 3.32 11.99
C VAL A 229 2.25 2.55 12.08
N TRP A 230 2.24 1.31 12.55
CA TRP A 230 1.02 0.49 12.66
C TRP A 230 0.04 0.97 13.72
N GLN A 231 0.48 1.85 14.63
CA GLN A 231 -0.30 2.40 15.74
C GLN A 231 -0.77 3.85 15.50
N MET A 232 -0.60 4.37 14.29
CA MET A 232 -0.93 5.76 13.93
C MET A 232 -2.43 5.97 13.58
#